data_69158fc3446802439c10447c879b940b
#
_entry.id   69158fc3446802439c10447c879b940b
#
_cell.length_a   1.000
_cell.length_b   1.000
_cell.length_c   1.000
_cell.angle_alpha   90.00
_cell.angle_beta   90.00
_cell.angle_gamma   90.00
#
_symmetry.space_group_name_H-M   'P 1'
#
loop_
_entity.id
_entity.type
_entity.pdbx_description
1 polymer ?
#
loop_
_entity_poly.entity_id
_entity_poly.type
_entity_poly.pdbx_seq_one_letter_code
_entity_poly.pdbx_strand_id
1 'polypeptide(L)'
;MKVCLIGYNLTNFVLAIILNKKGIKVDILSDKKNKTLISNRTIGISRNNINFLKSIIKKSKYFWPINSIKIFNFKNENSKSLEFKENKKENFFLIKHYDLQNLFLNKCKKLKNISFKNYNKNKLLMLEKKNHYNFIINSETNNILSKNFFYKRIQKDLNTTAYTGILEHKKKDNNTAIQIFTKYGPLAFLPLSRERTSIVYSVENKSKIKDKEVKKEILKFNKYYNVIKLSELEKFNLKFSFPRKYIHKNILIFGDNLHKVHPLAGQGFNMTLRDIQQLSQIIDTQISLGLEIGKSVLLEFEKNSQHKNYIFGASINFINDFFKIDNKFRGKISE
;
A
#
# COMPACT_ATOMS: atom_id res chain seq x y z
N MET A 1 17.97 23.43 -3.90
CA MET A 1 16.62 23.10 -3.42
C MET A 1 16.70 22.01 -2.36
N LYS A 2 15.80 22.09 -1.36
CA LYS A 2 15.77 21.14 -0.23
C LYS A 2 14.35 20.79 0.20
N VAL A 3 14.07 19.48 0.36
CA VAL A 3 12.77 18.94 0.75
C VAL A 3 12.89 18.09 2.01
N CYS A 4 11.87 18.14 2.85
CA CYS A 4 11.77 17.33 4.05
C CYS A 4 10.71 16.22 3.85
N LEU A 5 11.05 14.98 4.16
CA LEU A 5 10.14 13.84 4.17
C LEU A 5 9.99 13.33 5.62
N ILE A 6 8.79 13.40 6.17
CA ILE A 6 8.51 12.95 7.54
C ILE A 6 7.95 11.52 7.48
N GLY A 7 8.69 10.58 8.07
CA GLY A 7 8.37 9.17 8.13
C GLY A 7 9.46 8.25 7.59
N TYR A 8 9.75 7.18 8.35
CA TYR A 8 10.71 6.14 7.98
C TYR A 8 10.00 4.96 7.33
N ASN A 9 9.58 5.13 6.08
CA ASN A 9 8.75 4.15 5.39
C ASN A 9 9.04 4.09 3.89
N LEU A 10 8.52 3.04 3.24
CA LEU A 10 8.73 2.75 1.83
C LEU A 10 8.37 3.94 0.91
N THR A 11 7.26 4.62 1.17
CA THR A 11 6.80 5.78 0.40
C THR A 11 7.88 6.87 0.33
N ASN A 12 8.41 7.25 1.48
CA ASN A 12 9.43 8.28 1.57
C ASN A 12 10.78 7.85 0.99
N PHE A 13 11.13 6.57 1.06
CA PHE A 13 12.36 6.08 0.41
C PHE A 13 12.27 6.13 -1.11
N VAL A 14 11.11 5.79 -1.69
CA VAL A 14 10.87 5.93 -3.13
C VAL A 14 10.93 7.40 -3.54
N LEU A 15 10.21 8.28 -2.84
CA LEU A 15 10.20 9.74 -3.08
C LEU A 15 11.61 10.34 -2.98
N ALA A 16 12.36 10.00 -1.93
CA ALA A 16 13.70 10.53 -1.73
C ALA A 16 14.64 10.24 -2.91
N ILE A 17 14.58 9.03 -3.46
CA ILE A 17 15.41 8.66 -4.61
C ILE A 17 14.98 9.43 -5.87
N ILE A 18 13.68 9.63 -6.07
CA ILE A 18 13.14 10.38 -7.22
C ILE A 18 13.54 11.85 -7.14
N LEU A 19 13.36 12.47 -5.98
CA LEU A 19 13.76 13.86 -5.75
C LEU A 19 15.26 14.03 -5.90
N ASN A 20 16.05 13.08 -5.39
CA ASN A 20 17.51 13.10 -5.54
C ASN A 20 17.96 13.03 -7.02
N LYS A 21 17.27 12.21 -7.86
CA LYS A 21 17.55 12.17 -9.30
C LYS A 21 17.33 13.52 -10.01
N LYS A 22 16.51 14.40 -9.43
CA LYS A 22 16.23 15.76 -9.91
C LYS A 22 17.16 16.82 -9.28
N GLY A 23 18.24 16.39 -8.60
CA GLY A 23 19.18 17.28 -7.93
C GLY A 23 18.68 17.90 -6.61
N ILE A 24 17.53 17.47 -6.10
CA ILE A 24 16.93 18.00 -4.87
C ILE A 24 17.55 17.31 -3.66
N LYS A 25 18.03 18.10 -2.67
CA LYS A 25 18.49 17.59 -1.38
C LYS A 25 17.31 17.16 -0.52
N VAL A 26 17.40 16.00 0.13
CA VAL A 26 16.31 15.41 0.90
C VAL A 26 16.74 15.10 2.32
N ASP A 27 16.01 15.63 3.30
CA ASP A 27 16.09 15.19 4.69
C ASP A 27 14.92 14.25 5.00
N ILE A 28 15.22 13.02 5.38
CA ILE A 28 14.23 12.06 5.90
C ILE A 28 14.22 12.16 7.41
N LEU A 29 13.08 12.58 7.97
CA LEU A 29 12.90 12.71 9.41
C LEU A 29 12.13 11.51 9.97
N SER A 30 12.67 10.91 11.05
CA SER A 30 12.01 9.80 11.74
C SER A 30 12.04 9.97 13.26
N ASP A 31 11.05 9.40 13.96
CA ASP A 31 11.14 9.21 15.40
C ASP A 31 12.22 8.15 15.71
N LYS A 32 12.99 8.35 16.79
CA LYS A 32 14.02 7.40 17.23
C LYS A 32 13.49 5.97 17.44
N LYS A 33 12.18 5.82 17.67
CA LYS A 33 11.50 4.52 17.89
C LYS A 33 11.19 3.76 16.60
N ASN A 34 11.27 4.39 15.43
CA ASN A 34 10.91 3.77 14.15
C ASN A 34 12.03 2.85 13.63
N LYS A 35 12.10 1.64 14.19
CA LYS A 35 12.81 0.52 13.56
C LYS A 35 11.90 -0.10 12.50
N THR A 36 12.47 -0.53 11.38
CA THR A 36 11.77 -1.38 10.40
C THR A 36 11.31 -2.65 11.11
N LEU A 37 10.01 -2.72 11.43
CA LEU A 37 9.43 -3.95 11.96
C LEU A 37 9.37 -4.98 10.82
N ILE A 38 9.87 -6.17 11.09
CA ILE A 38 9.68 -7.32 10.21
C ILE A 38 8.19 -7.60 10.19
N SER A 39 7.56 -7.48 9.03
CA SER A 39 6.15 -7.74 8.83
C SER A 39 5.95 -8.77 7.73
N ASN A 40 4.96 -9.64 7.91
CA ASN A 40 4.53 -10.62 6.90
C ASN A 40 3.65 -9.98 5.80
N ARG A 41 3.43 -8.68 5.87
CA ARG A 41 2.62 -7.96 4.88
C ARG A 41 3.21 -8.10 3.48
N THR A 42 2.36 -8.47 2.54
CA THR A 42 2.68 -8.60 1.12
C THR A 42 2.04 -7.46 0.33
N ILE A 43 2.74 -6.98 -0.68
CA ILE A 43 2.27 -5.94 -1.59
C ILE A 43 2.09 -6.56 -2.96
N GLY A 44 0.95 -6.27 -3.58
CA GLY A 44 0.71 -6.50 -4.99
C GLY A 44 1.01 -5.24 -5.79
N ILE A 45 1.77 -5.38 -6.87
CA ILE A 45 2.19 -4.26 -7.72
C ILE A 45 1.73 -4.51 -9.15
N SER A 46 0.97 -3.56 -9.71
CA SER A 46 0.53 -3.63 -11.10
C SER A 46 1.70 -3.46 -12.07
N ARG A 47 1.54 -3.93 -13.31
CA ARG A 47 2.57 -3.87 -14.36
C ARG A 47 3.11 -2.47 -14.58
N ASN A 48 2.25 -1.46 -14.69
CA ASN A 48 2.70 -0.08 -14.91
C ASN A 48 3.57 0.41 -13.74
N ASN A 49 3.17 0.10 -12.51
CA ASN A 49 3.90 0.48 -11.31
C ASN A 49 5.21 -0.31 -11.16
N ILE A 50 5.28 -1.58 -11.57
CA ILE A 50 6.54 -2.33 -11.54
C ILE A 50 7.55 -1.76 -12.54
N ASN A 51 7.11 -1.34 -13.73
CA ASN A 51 7.99 -0.71 -14.72
C ASN A 51 8.58 0.59 -14.17
N PHE A 52 7.76 1.39 -13.49
CA PHE A 52 8.22 2.59 -12.78
C PHE A 52 9.24 2.24 -11.67
N LEU A 53 8.99 1.23 -10.84
CA LEU A 53 9.94 0.82 -9.81
C LEU A 53 11.23 0.24 -10.42
N LYS A 54 11.14 -0.53 -11.51
CA LYS A 54 12.31 -1.06 -12.22
C LYS A 54 13.19 0.04 -12.81
N SER A 55 12.65 1.18 -13.22
CA SER A 55 13.45 2.35 -13.64
C SER A 55 14.26 2.98 -12.49
N ILE A 56 13.85 2.71 -11.25
CA ILE A 56 14.53 3.18 -10.06
C ILE A 56 15.52 2.13 -9.53
N ILE A 57 15.12 0.85 -9.48
CA ILE A 57 15.92 -0.28 -8.96
C ILE A 57 16.10 -1.34 -10.03
N LYS A 58 17.36 -1.63 -10.41
CA LYS A 58 17.69 -2.60 -11.48
C LYS A 58 17.45 -4.08 -11.13
N LYS A 59 17.17 -4.43 -9.87
CA LYS A 59 17.04 -5.81 -9.39
C LYS A 59 15.60 -6.30 -9.47
N SER A 60 15.31 -7.22 -10.40
CA SER A 60 13.96 -7.79 -10.62
C SER A 60 13.66 -9.08 -9.83
N LYS A 61 14.66 -9.76 -9.28
CA LYS A 61 14.52 -11.11 -8.65
C LYS A 61 13.62 -11.19 -7.42
N TYR A 62 13.26 -10.06 -6.81
CA TYR A 62 12.40 -10.01 -5.62
C TYR A 62 10.92 -9.95 -5.94
N PHE A 63 10.56 -9.68 -7.19
CA PHE A 63 9.18 -9.55 -7.63
C PHE A 63 8.69 -10.88 -8.18
N TRP A 64 7.74 -11.50 -7.49
CA TRP A 64 7.16 -12.76 -7.93
C TRP A 64 6.06 -12.50 -8.95
N PRO A 65 6.17 -13.02 -10.17
CA PRO A 65 5.19 -12.76 -11.22
C PRO A 65 3.91 -13.56 -11.01
N ILE A 66 2.78 -12.93 -11.28
CA ILE A 66 1.45 -13.54 -11.26
C ILE A 66 0.88 -13.53 -12.68
N ASN A 67 0.55 -14.70 -13.19
CA ASN A 67 0.04 -14.90 -14.54
C ASN A 67 -1.50 -14.92 -14.58
N SER A 68 -2.15 -15.32 -13.47
CA SER A 68 -3.60 -15.28 -13.38
C SER A 68 -4.08 -14.96 -11.97
N ILE A 69 -5.26 -14.35 -11.89
CA ILE A 69 -5.99 -14.11 -10.66
C ILE A 69 -7.32 -14.82 -10.77
N LYS A 70 -7.59 -15.74 -9.85
CA LYS A 70 -8.85 -16.49 -9.78
C LYS A 70 -9.66 -16.04 -8.59
N ILE A 71 -10.92 -15.71 -8.82
CA ILE A 71 -11.87 -15.29 -7.79
C ILE A 71 -12.96 -16.35 -7.69
N PHE A 72 -13.25 -16.78 -6.46
CA PHE A 72 -14.26 -17.77 -6.15
C PHE A 72 -15.29 -17.19 -5.17
N ASN A 73 -16.57 -17.58 -5.33
CA ASN A 73 -17.59 -17.35 -4.33
C ASN A 73 -17.75 -18.62 -3.47
N PHE A 74 -17.99 -18.44 -2.17
CA PHE A 74 -18.05 -19.53 -1.17
C PHE A 74 -19.04 -20.66 -1.51
N LYS A 75 -20.14 -20.34 -2.19
CA LYS A 75 -21.20 -21.32 -2.45
C LYS A 75 -20.99 -22.16 -3.70
N ASN A 76 -20.25 -21.65 -4.63
CA ASN A 76 -19.88 -22.32 -5.87
C ASN A 76 -18.37 -22.55 -5.92
N GLU A 77 -17.81 -23.21 -4.90
CA GLU A 77 -16.37 -23.48 -4.81
C GLU A 77 -15.82 -24.23 -6.04
N ASN A 78 -16.68 -24.90 -6.80
CA ASN A 78 -16.32 -25.62 -8.03
C ASN A 78 -16.50 -24.77 -9.30
N SER A 79 -17.21 -23.64 -9.24
CA SER A 79 -17.33 -22.71 -10.37
C SER A 79 -16.50 -21.46 -10.11
N LYS A 80 -15.59 -21.13 -11.04
CA LYS A 80 -14.88 -19.86 -11.01
C LYS A 80 -15.89 -18.75 -11.26
N SER A 81 -16.02 -17.81 -10.32
CA SER A 81 -16.83 -16.62 -10.57
C SER A 81 -16.16 -15.70 -11.59
N LEU A 82 -14.81 -15.51 -11.48
CA LEU A 82 -14.04 -14.66 -12.40
C LEU A 82 -12.60 -15.17 -12.51
N GLU A 83 -12.04 -15.11 -13.71
CA GLU A 83 -10.62 -15.34 -13.96
C GLU A 83 -10.05 -14.19 -14.79
N PHE A 84 -9.04 -13.52 -14.24
CA PHE A 84 -8.24 -12.54 -14.97
C PHE A 84 -6.95 -13.21 -15.42
N LYS A 85 -6.89 -13.54 -16.70
CA LYS A 85 -5.73 -14.15 -17.34
C LYS A 85 -5.41 -13.36 -18.61
N GLU A 86 -4.22 -12.85 -18.74
CA GLU A 86 -3.75 -12.30 -20.00
C GLU A 86 -2.84 -13.30 -20.72
N ASN A 87 -3.08 -13.48 -22.00
CA ASN A 87 -2.24 -14.31 -22.85
C ASN A 87 -0.83 -13.69 -22.96
N LYS A 88 0.18 -14.36 -22.41
CA LYS A 88 1.63 -14.11 -22.55
C LYS A 88 2.26 -12.92 -21.80
N LYS A 89 1.59 -12.21 -20.90
CA LYS A 89 2.23 -11.11 -20.15
C LYS A 89 1.88 -11.13 -18.66
N GLU A 90 2.91 -10.93 -17.84
CA GLU A 90 2.77 -10.80 -16.38
C GLU A 90 2.11 -9.47 -16.05
N ASN A 91 0.92 -9.45 -15.43
CA ASN A 91 0.16 -8.23 -15.17
C ASN A 91 0.33 -7.71 -13.76
N PHE A 92 0.75 -8.59 -12.86
CA PHE A 92 0.78 -8.33 -11.44
C PHE A 92 1.98 -9.01 -10.81
N PHE A 93 2.58 -8.36 -9.83
CA PHE A 93 3.77 -8.86 -9.13
C PHE A 93 3.54 -8.79 -7.64
N LEU A 94 4.02 -9.78 -6.92
CA LEU A 94 3.96 -9.84 -5.48
C LEU A 94 5.36 -9.73 -4.87
N ILE A 95 5.44 -9.00 -3.74
CA ILE A 95 6.67 -8.85 -2.96
C ILE A 95 6.33 -8.66 -1.49
N LYS A 96 7.19 -9.13 -0.60
CA LYS A 96 7.09 -8.76 0.82
C LYS A 96 7.37 -7.27 1.01
N HIS A 97 6.51 -6.59 1.78
CA HIS A 97 6.70 -5.17 2.10
C HIS A 97 8.08 -4.88 2.67
N TYR A 98 8.52 -5.70 3.62
CA TYR A 98 9.82 -5.59 4.27
C TYR A 98 10.99 -5.63 3.27
N ASP A 99 10.96 -6.57 2.32
CA ASP A 99 12.03 -6.74 1.33
C ASP A 99 12.10 -5.51 0.40
N LEU A 100 10.94 -5.04 -0.07
CA LEU A 100 10.87 -3.84 -0.90
C LEU A 100 11.36 -2.60 -0.15
N GLN A 101 10.95 -2.42 1.10
CA GLN A 101 11.37 -1.30 1.93
C GLN A 101 12.89 -1.30 2.14
N ASN A 102 13.50 -2.46 2.43
CA ASN A 102 14.94 -2.59 2.59
C ASN A 102 15.72 -2.31 1.29
N LEU A 103 15.20 -2.73 0.14
CA LEU A 103 15.81 -2.41 -1.15
C LEU A 103 15.92 -0.89 -1.36
N PHE A 104 14.83 -0.15 -1.13
CA PHE A 104 14.80 1.29 -1.28
C PHE A 104 15.61 2.01 -0.20
N LEU A 105 15.53 1.58 1.05
CA LEU A 105 16.33 2.11 2.16
C LEU A 105 17.85 2.00 1.87
N ASN A 106 18.30 0.80 1.46
CA ASN A 106 19.71 0.58 1.16
C ASN A 106 20.20 1.45 -0.01
N LYS A 107 19.31 1.73 -0.97
CA LYS A 107 19.61 2.67 -2.05
C LYS A 107 19.69 4.11 -1.54
N CYS A 108 18.75 4.55 -0.69
CA CYS A 108 18.79 5.89 -0.08
C CYS A 108 20.10 6.14 0.69
N LYS A 109 20.56 5.16 1.47
CA LYS A 109 21.79 5.26 2.26
C LYS A 109 23.06 5.47 1.42
N LYS A 110 23.04 5.10 0.14
CA LYS A 110 24.15 5.25 -0.80
C LYS A 110 24.17 6.61 -1.52
N LEU A 111 23.13 7.43 -1.37
CA LEU A 111 22.95 8.69 -2.09
C LEU A 111 23.37 9.88 -1.20
N LYS A 112 24.37 10.65 -1.63
CA LYS A 112 24.99 11.75 -0.84
C LYS A 112 24.01 12.86 -0.47
N ASN A 113 23.00 13.14 -1.29
CA ASN A 113 22.02 14.21 -1.06
C ASN A 113 20.81 13.78 -0.23
N ILE A 114 20.81 12.56 0.32
CA ILE A 114 19.75 12.07 1.22
C ILE A 114 20.33 11.94 2.63
N SER A 115 19.75 12.68 3.58
CA SER A 115 20.17 12.66 4.98
C SER A 115 19.06 12.09 5.86
N PHE A 116 19.44 11.26 6.82
CA PHE A 116 18.51 10.72 7.82
C PHE A 116 18.69 11.50 9.14
N LYS A 117 17.59 12.03 9.67
CA LYS A 117 17.59 12.85 10.90
C LYS A 117 16.50 12.41 11.86
N ASN A 118 16.78 12.49 13.15
CA ASN A 118 15.76 12.26 14.17
C ASN A 118 14.99 13.55 14.46
N TYR A 119 13.72 13.39 14.79
CA TYR A 119 12.89 14.48 15.29
C TYR A 119 12.27 14.15 16.67
N ASN A 120 11.87 15.20 17.36
CA ASN A 120 10.95 15.15 18.47
C ASN A 120 9.71 16.03 18.17
N LYS A 121 8.68 15.96 19.01
CA LYS A 121 7.43 16.68 18.83
C LYS A 121 7.62 18.18 18.60
N ASN A 122 8.49 18.82 19.39
CA ASN A 122 8.76 20.27 19.28
C ASN A 122 9.42 20.62 17.96
N LYS A 123 10.39 19.81 17.51
CA LYS A 123 11.05 20.01 16.22
C LYS A 123 10.08 19.93 15.06
N LEU A 124 9.10 19.02 15.10
CA LEU A 124 8.06 18.93 14.06
C LEU A 124 7.18 20.19 14.01
N LEU A 125 6.76 20.73 15.15
CA LEU A 125 5.98 21.97 15.21
C LEU A 125 6.78 23.18 14.71
N MET A 126 8.09 23.20 14.95
CA MET A 126 8.97 24.25 14.42
C MET A 126 9.11 24.21 12.89
N LEU A 127 8.96 23.02 12.25
CA LEU A 127 9.04 22.92 10.79
C LEU A 127 7.95 23.70 10.08
N GLU A 128 6.76 23.81 10.67
CA GLU A 128 5.64 24.59 10.14
C GLU A 128 5.92 26.11 10.15
N LYS A 129 6.72 26.56 11.12
CA LYS A 129 7.03 28.00 11.33
C LYS A 129 8.27 28.46 10.57
N LYS A 130 9.19 27.54 10.23
CA LYS A 130 10.49 27.87 9.62
C LYS A 130 10.53 27.46 8.16
N ASN A 131 10.79 28.41 7.25
CA ASN A 131 10.92 28.17 5.80
C ASN A 131 12.29 27.55 5.41
N HIS A 132 12.74 26.51 6.13
CA HIS A 132 14.00 25.83 5.82
C HIS A 132 13.92 24.87 4.63
N TYR A 133 12.72 24.48 4.25
CA TYR A 133 12.45 23.56 3.15
C TYR A 133 11.51 24.20 2.14
N ASN A 134 11.76 23.98 0.87
CA ASN A 134 10.86 24.40 -0.20
C ASN A 134 9.45 23.84 0.04
N PHE A 135 9.37 22.56 0.44
CA PHE A 135 8.14 21.94 0.94
C PHE A 135 8.46 20.72 1.82
N ILE A 136 7.44 20.25 2.52
CA ILE A 136 7.48 19.13 3.45
C ILE A 136 6.46 18.09 3.04
N ILE A 137 6.84 16.81 2.97
CA ILE A 137 5.91 15.70 2.75
C ILE A 137 5.80 14.90 4.04
N ASN A 138 4.56 14.76 4.54
CA ASN A 138 4.28 14.00 5.75
C ASN A 138 3.52 12.72 5.44
N SER A 139 4.20 11.59 5.52
CA SER A 139 3.60 10.25 5.30
C SER A 139 3.24 9.52 6.60
N GLU A 140 3.44 10.14 7.77
CA GLU A 140 3.07 9.57 9.06
C GLU A 140 1.68 10.01 9.53
N THR A 141 0.81 9.05 9.84
CA THR A 141 -0.58 9.32 10.23
C THR A 141 -0.74 9.80 11.68
N ASN A 142 0.19 9.43 12.56
CA ASN A 142 0.02 9.59 14.01
C ASN A 142 0.85 10.71 14.63
N ASN A 143 1.61 11.48 13.84
CA ASN A 143 2.40 12.58 14.36
C ASN A 143 1.54 13.83 14.66
N ILE A 144 2.15 14.81 15.33
CA ILE A 144 1.45 16.03 15.77
C ILE A 144 0.94 16.87 14.61
N LEU A 145 1.64 16.92 13.46
CA LEU A 145 1.22 17.69 12.28
C LEU A 145 -0.05 17.09 11.68
N SER A 146 -0.12 15.74 11.58
CA SER A 146 -1.32 15.05 11.09
C SER A 146 -2.53 15.30 11.98
N LYS A 147 -2.33 15.29 13.31
CA LYS A 147 -3.39 15.50 14.29
C LYS A 147 -3.89 16.95 14.33
N ASN A 148 -3.00 17.92 14.19
CA ASN A 148 -3.38 19.33 14.31
C ASN A 148 -3.96 19.90 13.00
N PHE A 149 -3.43 19.50 11.84
CA PHE A 149 -3.75 20.18 10.58
C PHE A 149 -4.55 19.33 9.59
N PHE A 150 -4.54 17.99 9.74
CA PHE A 150 -5.17 17.07 8.78
C PHE A 150 -6.21 16.13 9.45
N TYR A 151 -6.87 16.60 10.49
CA TYR A 151 -7.87 15.84 11.25
C TYR A 151 -9.21 15.73 10.53
N LYS A 152 -9.56 16.70 9.67
CA LYS A 152 -10.81 16.67 8.90
C LYS A 152 -10.70 15.64 7.78
N ARG A 153 -11.33 14.49 7.97
CA ARG A 153 -11.25 13.36 7.05
C ARG A 153 -12.62 12.76 6.79
N ILE A 154 -12.80 12.22 5.59
CA ILE A 154 -13.89 11.29 5.28
C ILE A 154 -13.41 9.93 5.76
N GLN A 155 -14.06 9.38 6.80
CA GLN A 155 -13.65 8.13 7.41
C GLN A 155 -14.84 7.18 7.55
N LYS A 156 -14.57 5.89 7.29
CA LYS A 156 -15.50 4.78 7.57
C LYS A 156 -14.71 3.66 8.23
N ASP A 157 -15.12 3.22 9.42
CA ASP A 157 -14.65 1.95 9.96
C ASP A 157 -15.28 0.84 9.12
N LEU A 158 -14.45 -0.04 8.58
CA LEU A 158 -14.95 -1.13 7.74
C LEU A 158 -15.49 -2.29 8.57
N ASN A 159 -15.41 -2.19 9.92
CA ASN A 159 -15.80 -3.25 10.84
C ASN A 159 -15.22 -4.62 10.45
N THR A 160 -13.98 -4.60 9.99
CA THR A 160 -13.28 -5.76 9.45
C THR A 160 -11.86 -5.79 9.99
N THR A 161 -11.41 -6.95 10.43
CA THR A 161 -10.03 -7.21 10.85
C THR A 161 -9.34 -8.02 9.77
N ALA A 162 -8.19 -7.55 9.28
CA ALA A 162 -7.35 -8.32 8.38
C ALA A 162 -6.33 -9.13 9.17
N TYR A 163 -6.20 -10.41 8.83
CA TYR A 163 -5.20 -11.35 9.30
C TYR A 163 -4.23 -11.64 8.19
N THR A 164 -2.93 -11.54 8.45
CA THR A 164 -1.88 -11.82 7.47
C THR A 164 -0.87 -12.82 8.01
N GLY A 165 -0.42 -13.72 7.14
CA GLY A 165 0.58 -14.74 7.48
C GLY A 165 1.24 -15.30 6.25
N ILE A 166 2.23 -16.16 6.45
CA ILE A 166 2.95 -16.89 5.40
C ILE A 166 2.65 -18.37 5.52
N LEU A 167 2.20 -18.96 4.43
CA LEU A 167 2.01 -20.38 4.25
C LEU A 167 3.26 -20.95 3.56
N GLU A 168 3.97 -21.82 4.24
CA GLU A 168 5.05 -22.63 3.67
C GLU A 168 4.47 -23.97 3.21
N HIS A 169 4.78 -24.38 1.98
CA HIS A 169 4.19 -25.56 1.35
C HIS A 169 5.21 -26.29 0.47
N LYS A 170 4.91 -27.53 0.08
CA LYS A 170 5.73 -28.27 -0.87
C LYS A 170 5.90 -27.50 -2.17
N LYS A 171 7.08 -27.61 -2.77
CA LYS A 171 7.45 -26.92 -4.01
C LYS A 171 6.45 -27.22 -5.13
N LYS A 172 5.97 -26.18 -5.80
CA LYS A 172 5.06 -26.26 -6.95
C LYS A 172 5.17 -25.03 -7.85
N ASP A 173 4.59 -25.10 -9.04
CA ASP A 173 4.38 -23.91 -9.86
C ASP A 173 3.28 -23.03 -9.21
N ASN A 174 3.66 -21.81 -8.85
CA ASN A 174 2.90 -20.96 -7.96
C ASN A 174 2.73 -19.55 -8.52
N ASN A 175 2.10 -19.42 -9.70
CA ASN A 175 1.95 -18.15 -10.42
C ASN A 175 0.48 -17.68 -10.51
N THR A 176 -0.41 -18.28 -9.71
CA THR A 176 -1.83 -17.93 -9.69
C THR A 176 -2.19 -17.38 -8.31
N ALA A 177 -2.63 -16.11 -8.26
CA ALA A 177 -3.25 -15.55 -7.06
C ALA A 177 -4.71 -16.02 -6.97
N ILE A 178 -5.15 -16.38 -5.76
CA ILE A 178 -6.48 -16.90 -5.53
C ILE A 178 -7.17 -16.04 -4.49
N GLN A 179 -8.40 -15.63 -4.76
CA GLN A 179 -9.25 -14.93 -3.80
C GLN A 179 -10.57 -15.68 -3.66
N ILE A 180 -10.96 -15.95 -2.43
CA ILE A 180 -12.20 -16.64 -2.07
C ILE A 180 -13.04 -15.70 -1.22
N PHE A 181 -14.26 -15.39 -1.65
CA PHE A 181 -15.21 -14.65 -0.82
C PHE A 181 -15.94 -15.64 0.09
N THR A 182 -15.41 -15.82 1.32
CA THR A 182 -15.97 -16.70 2.33
C THR A 182 -17.16 -16.06 3.05
N LYS A 183 -17.92 -16.83 3.84
CA LYS A 183 -19.00 -16.31 4.71
C LYS A 183 -18.52 -15.25 5.74
N TYR A 184 -17.24 -15.22 6.07
CA TYR A 184 -16.66 -14.26 7.02
C TYR A 184 -15.99 -13.06 6.34
N GLY A 185 -15.75 -13.14 5.03
CA GLY A 185 -15.13 -12.13 4.21
C GLY A 185 -14.06 -12.68 3.25
N PRO A 186 -13.36 -11.84 2.49
CA PRO A 186 -12.41 -12.27 1.48
C PRO A 186 -11.13 -12.86 2.07
N LEU A 187 -10.78 -14.07 1.62
CA LEU A 187 -9.53 -14.78 1.87
C LEU A 187 -8.71 -14.81 0.59
N ALA A 188 -7.47 -14.33 0.62
CA ALA A 188 -6.56 -14.34 -0.51
C ALA A 188 -5.33 -15.22 -0.23
N PHE A 189 -4.93 -15.99 -1.25
CA PHE A 189 -3.68 -16.71 -1.34
C PHE A 189 -2.81 -16.04 -2.39
N LEU A 190 -1.71 -15.44 -1.96
CA LEU A 190 -0.86 -14.58 -2.78
C LEU A 190 0.54 -15.19 -2.89
N PRO A 191 0.90 -15.82 -4.03
CA PRO A 191 2.19 -16.48 -4.22
C PRO A 191 3.38 -15.53 -4.02
N LEU A 192 4.41 -16.00 -3.31
CA LEU A 192 5.67 -15.26 -3.10
C LEU A 192 6.89 -16.01 -3.64
N SER A 193 6.76 -17.32 -3.78
CA SER A 193 7.77 -18.21 -4.35
C SER A 193 7.14 -19.56 -4.71
N ARG A 194 7.93 -20.50 -5.19
CA ARG A 194 7.49 -21.89 -5.41
C ARG A 194 7.10 -22.63 -4.14
N GLU A 195 7.49 -22.12 -2.97
CA GLU A 195 7.31 -22.78 -1.66
C GLU A 195 6.63 -21.91 -0.61
N ARG A 196 6.31 -20.63 -0.95
CA ARG A 196 5.74 -19.67 -0.02
C ARG A 196 4.60 -18.90 -0.66
N THR A 197 3.51 -18.80 0.11
CA THR A 197 2.30 -18.04 -0.27
C THR A 197 1.90 -17.16 0.91
N SER A 198 1.67 -15.88 0.67
CA SER A 198 1.11 -14.98 1.67
C SER A 198 -0.39 -15.17 1.75
N ILE A 199 -0.90 -15.16 2.97
CA ILE A 199 -2.33 -15.21 3.28
C ILE A 199 -2.78 -13.82 3.72
N VAL A 200 -3.91 -13.38 3.18
CA VAL A 200 -4.63 -12.18 3.65
C VAL A 200 -6.09 -12.55 3.83
N TYR A 201 -6.56 -12.59 5.07
CA TYR A 201 -7.94 -12.91 5.39
C TYR A 201 -8.61 -11.71 6.06
N SER A 202 -9.55 -11.09 5.39
CA SER A 202 -10.33 -9.96 5.93
C SER A 202 -11.63 -10.50 6.53
N VAL A 203 -11.72 -10.50 7.85
CA VAL A 203 -12.82 -11.08 8.62
C VAL A 203 -13.71 -9.97 9.19
N GLU A 204 -15.01 -10.04 8.96
CA GLU A 204 -15.97 -9.10 9.56
C GLU A 204 -16.04 -9.28 11.08
N ASN A 205 -15.94 -8.17 11.84
CA ASN A 205 -15.94 -8.22 13.30
C ASN A 205 -17.24 -8.78 13.89
N LYS A 206 -18.36 -8.69 13.13
CA LYS A 206 -19.65 -9.27 13.51
C LYS A 206 -19.67 -10.81 13.53
N SER A 207 -18.72 -11.45 12.86
CA SER A 207 -18.70 -12.91 12.69
C SER A 207 -18.40 -13.70 13.97
N LYS A 208 -17.95 -13.01 15.03
CA LYS A 208 -17.57 -13.58 16.33
C LYS A 208 -16.58 -14.75 16.29
N ILE A 209 -15.88 -14.92 15.15
CA ILE A 209 -14.85 -15.95 15.03
C ILE A 209 -13.65 -15.59 15.91
N LYS A 210 -13.17 -16.54 16.70
CA LYS A 210 -12.00 -16.35 17.57
C LYS A 210 -10.69 -16.43 16.78
N ASP A 211 -9.65 -15.71 17.21
CA ASP A 211 -8.34 -15.70 16.53
C ASP A 211 -7.77 -17.11 16.27
N LYS A 212 -7.97 -18.05 17.21
CA LYS A 212 -7.54 -19.46 17.05
C LYS A 212 -8.29 -20.20 15.94
N GLU A 213 -9.54 -19.84 15.69
CA GLU A 213 -10.38 -20.44 14.67
C GLU A 213 -10.06 -19.92 13.27
N VAL A 214 -9.52 -18.69 13.17
CA VAL A 214 -9.10 -18.08 11.89
C VAL A 214 -8.06 -18.96 11.19
N LYS A 215 -7.08 -19.50 11.91
CA LYS A 215 -6.08 -20.43 11.32
C LYS A 215 -6.74 -21.70 10.78
N LYS A 216 -7.72 -22.25 11.51
CA LYS A 216 -8.46 -23.45 11.07
C LYS A 216 -9.28 -23.17 9.79
N GLU A 217 -9.95 -22.02 9.74
CA GLU A 217 -10.72 -21.62 8.54
C GLU A 217 -9.80 -21.41 7.32
N ILE A 218 -8.64 -20.77 7.48
CA ILE A 218 -7.65 -20.62 6.40
C ILE A 218 -7.24 -22.00 5.85
N LEU A 219 -6.94 -22.96 6.72
CA LEU A 219 -6.54 -24.30 6.32
C LEU A 219 -7.69 -25.09 5.69
N LYS A 220 -8.94 -24.89 6.15
CA LYS A 220 -10.14 -25.50 5.57
C LYS A 220 -10.39 -25.06 4.12
N PHE A 221 -10.18 -23.78 3.81
CA PHE A 221 -10.29 -23.24 2.45
C PHE A 221 -9.05 -23.51 1.59
N ASN A 222 -8.00 -24.06 2.16
CA ASN A 222 -6.80 -24.40 1.41
C ASN A 222 -6.93 -25.74 0.69
N LYS A 223 -7.36 -25.69 -0.58
CA LYS A 223 -7.37 -26.84 -1.49
C LYS A 223 -6.19 -26.85 -2.48
N TYR A 224 -5.30 -25.86 -2.37
CA TYR A 224 -4.31 -25.57 -3.40
C TYR A 224 -2.88 -25.92 -3.03
N TYR A 225 -2.59 -26.05 -1.73
CA TYR A 225 -1.24 -26.16 -1.22
C TYR A 225 -1.10 -27.32 -0.23
N ASN A 226 -0.05 -28.17 -0.42
CA ASN A 226 0.38 -29.15 0.56
C ASN A 226 1.16 -28.43 1.65
N VAL A 227 0.48 -28.03 2.73
CA VAL A 227 0.99 -27.17 3.79
C VAL A 227 2.05 -27.88 4.62
N ILE A 228 3.17 -27.21 4.85
CA ILE A 228 4.21 -27.60 5.81
C ILE A 228 4.02 -26.79 7.10
N LYS A 229 3.83 -25.47 6.97
CA LYS A 229 3.71 -24.56 8.12
C LYS A 229 2.89 -23.33 7.76
N LEU A 230 2.07 -22.86 8.70
CA LEU A 230 1.44 -21.52 8.67
C LEU A 230 2.07 -20.68 9.79
N SER A 231 2.63 -19.51 9.44
CA SER A 231 3.21 -18.59 10.43
C SER A 231 2.18 -18.10 11.44
N GLU A 232 2.64 -17.42 12.50
CA GLU A 232 1.74 -16.61 13.32
C GLU A 232 1.06 -15.54 12.47
N LEU A 233 -0.22 -15.30 12.78
CA LEU A 233 -1.02 -14.31 12.06
C LEU A 233 -0.87 -12.93 12.73
N GLU A 234 -0.42 -11.95 11.95
CA GLU A 234 -0.51 -10.54 12.30
C GLU A 234 -1.93 -10.04 12.01
N LYS A 235 -2.46 -9.17 12.87
CA LYS A 235 -3.82 -8.62 12.70
C LYS A 235 -3.85 -7.10 12.79
N PHE A 236 -4.73 -6.49 11.99
CA PHE A 236 -4.97 -5.05 12.00
C PHE A 236 -6.39 -4.71 11.54
N ASN A 237 -6.97 -3.67 12.15
CA ASN A 237 -8.30 -3.21 11.79
C ASN A 237 -8.27 -2.40 10.49
N LEU A 238 -9.22 -2.67 9.61
CA LEU A 238 -9.33 -2.00 8.33
C LEU A 238 -10.17 -0.72 8.46
N LYS A 239 -9.64 0.36 7.90
CA LYS A 239 -10.31 1.66 7.87
C LYS A 239 -10.22 2.25 6.47
N PHE A 240 -11.31 2.86 6.04
CA PHE A 240 -11.32 3.76 4.90
C PHE A 240 -11.11 5.17 5.40
N SER A 241 -10.16 5.91 4.81
CA SER A 241 -9.89 7.28 5.25
C SER A 241 -9.23 8.10 4.15
N PHE A 242 -9.84 9.26 3.87
CA PHE A 242 -9.33 10.29 2.96
C PHE A 242 -9.40 11.66 3.64
N PRO A 243 -8.34 12.47 3.63
CA PRO A 243 -8.39 13.83 4.16
C PRO A 243 -9.19 14.74 3.24
N ARG A 244 -9.84 15.74 3.83
CA ARG A 244 -10.55 16.79 3.06
C ARG A 244 -9.60 17.80 2.43
N LYS A 245 -8.40 17.97 2.99
CA LYS A 245 -7.33 18.82 2.47
C LYS A 245 -6.04 18.05 2.50
N TYR A 246 -5.23 18.16 1.47
CA TYR A 246 -3.93 17.52 1.34
C TYR A 246 -2.81 18.40 1.85
N ILE A 247 -3.06 19.73 1.90
CA ILE A 247 -2.03 20.73 2.13
C ILE A 247 -2.38 21.61 3.34
N HIS A 248 -1.34 21.91 4.12
CA HIS A 248 -1.34 22.97 5.11
C HIS A 248 -0.04 23.77 4.96
N LYS A 249 -0.12 25.07 4.59
CA LYS A 249 1.04 25.92 4.25
C LYS A 249 1.93 25.25 3.17
N ASN A 250 3.15 24.87 3.54
CA ASN A 250 4.10 24.14 2.68
C ASN A 250 4.21 22.64 3.02
N ILE A 251 3.24 22.08 3.75
CA ILE A 251 3.18 20.68 4.16
C ILE A 251 2.13 19.95 3.35
N LEU A 252 2.53 18.88 2.66
CA LEU A 252 1.67 17.93 1.95
C LEU A 252 1.63 16.61 2.75
N ILE A 253 0.44 16.06 2.99
CA ILE A 253 0.32 14.68 3.47
C ILE A 253 0.40 13.70 2.29
N PHE A 254 0.94 12.49 2.54
CA PHE A 254 1.24 11.56 1.46
C PHE A 254 1.17 10.08 1.89
N GLY A 255 1.04 9.16 0.93
CA GLY A 255 1.02 7.72 1.17
C GLY A 255 -0.14 7.28 2.09
N ASP A 256 0.13 6.45 3.10
CA ASP A 256 -0.89 5.97 4.04
C ASP A 256 -1.57 7.11 4.85
N ASN A 257 -0.95 8.30 4.91
CA ASN A 257 -1.56 9.49 5.48
C ASN A 257 -2.53 10.17 4.50
N LEU A 258 -2.34 9.98 3.20
CA LEU A 258 -3.20 10.53 2.17
C LEU A 258 -4.45 9.67 1.94
N HIS A 259 -4.29 8.35 1.85
CA HIS A 259 -5.40 7.43 1.61
C HIS A 259 -5.22 6.08 2.31
N LYS A 260 -6.30 5.62 2.94
CA LYS A 260 -6.43 4.26 3.47
C LYS A 260 -7.63 3.61 2.82
N VAL A 261 -7.41 2.50 2.15
CA VAL A 261 -8.43 1.73 1.43
C VAL A 261 -8.42 0.27 1.87
N HIS A 262 -9.48 -0.45 1.55
CA HIS A 262 -9.52 -1.91 1.77
C HIS A 262 -8.36 -2.59 1.02
N PRO A 263 -7.67 -3.58 1.61
CA PRO A 263 -6.50 -4.25 0.99
C PRO A 263 -6.86 -5.19 -0.17
N LEU A 264 -8.04 -5.05 -0.78
CA LEU A 264 -8.41 -5.80 -1.99
C LEU A 264 -7.32 -5.65 -3.06
N ALA A 265 -6.76 -6.77 -3.48
CA ALA A 265 -5.72 -6.85 -4.50
C ALA A 265 -4.48 -5.93 -4.26
N GLY A 266 -4.19 -5.56 -3.00
CA GLY A 266 -3.00 -4.76 -2.67
C GLY A 266 -2.98 -3.34 -3.26
N GLN A 267 -4.13 -2.73 -3.52
CA GLN A 267 -4.23 -1.46 -4.26
C GLN A 267 -3.69 -0.23 -3.52
N GLY A 268 -3.58 -0.24 -2.19
CA GLY A 268 -3.16 0.93 -1.43
C GLY A 268 -1.78 1.48 -1.87
N PHE A 269 -0.79 0.61 -2.00
CA PHE A 269 0.54 1.04 -2.44
C PHE A 269 0.59 1.40 -3.93
N ASN A 270 -0.26 0.78 -4.77
CA ASN A 270 -0.38 1.16 -6.19
C ASN A 270 -0.92 2.59 -6.35
N MET A 271 -1.84 3.04 -5.49
CA MET A 271 -2.28 4.43 -5.42
C MET A 271 -1.12 5.35 -5.05
N THR A 272 -0.37 5.00 -4.01
CA THR A 272 0.82 5.77 -3.60
C THR A 272 1.85 5.90 -4.72
N LEU A 273 2.10 4.84 -5.49
CA LEU A 273 3.04 4.91 -6.63
C LEU A 273 2.54 5.82 -7.75
N ARG A 274 1.24 5.85 -8.02
CA ARG A 274 0.63 6.81 -8.97
C ARG A 274 0.78 8.26 -8.49
N ASP A 275 0.55 8.48 -7.20
CA ASP A 275 0.73 9.80 -6.59
C ASP A 275 2.19 10.26 -6.67
N ILE A 276 3.16 9.36 -6.45
CA ILE A 276 4.58 9.64 -6.59
C ILE A 276 4.91 10.03 -8.04
N GLN A 277 4.39 9.28 -9.02
CA GLN A 277 4.60 9.58 -10.44
C GLN A 277 4.02 10.93 -10.81
N GLN A 278 2.81 11.23 -10.36
CA GLN A 278 2.16 12.51 -10.62
C GLN A 278 2.91 13.69 -9.99
N LEU A 279 3.30 13.58 -8.71
CA LEU A 279 4.11 14.61 -8.05
C LEU A 279 5.46 14.80 -8.76
N SER A 280 6.09 13.70 -9.19
CA SER A 280 7.34 13.74 -9.95
C SER A 280 7.17 14.49 -11.28
N GLN A 281 6.09 14.26 -12.02
CA GLN A 281 5.79 14.95 -13.29
C GLN A 281 5.56 16.45 -13.08
N ILE A 282 4.78 16.84 -12.05
CA ILE A 282 4.57 18.25 -11.72
C ILE A 282 5.91 18.94 -11.42
N ILE A 283 6.78 18.30 -10.63
CA ILE A 283 8.12 18.84 -10.33
C ILE A 283 8.95 18.98 -11.60
N ASP A 284 8.93 17.98 -12.51
CA ASP A 284 9.66 18.05 -13.78
C ASP A 284 9.19 19.23 -14.65
N THR A 285 7.88 19.43 -14.74
CA THR A 285 7.28 20.55 -15.46
C THR A 285 7.71 21.89 -14.86
N GLN A 286 7.68 22.05 -13.54
CA GLN A 286 8.11 23.28 -12.88
C GLN A 286 9.61 23.56 -13.12
N ILE A 287 10.47 22.51 -13.04
CA ILE A 287 11.91 22.64 -13.32
C ILE A 287 12.14 23.05 -14.78
N SER A 288 11.47 22.42 -15.74
CA SER A 288 11.64 22.69 -17.18
C SER A 288 11.22 24.11 -17.57
N LEU A 289 10.27 24.68 -16.83
CA LEU A 289 9.79 26.06 -17.00
C LEU A 289 10.65 27.08 -16.21
N GLY A 290 11.68 26.65 -15.51
CA GLY A 290 12.52 27.53 -14.66
C GLY A 290 11.77 28.08 -13.44
N LEU A 291 10.63 27.49 -13.05
CA LEU A 291 9.80 27.98 -11.95
C LEU A 291 10.31 27.46 -10.59
N GLU A 292 10.04 28.24 -9.54
CA GLU A 292 10.39 27.83 -8.19
C GLU A 292 9.57 26.64 -7.72
N ILE A 293 10.26 25.62 -7.18
CA ILE A 293 9.61 24.45 -6.58
C ILE A 293 9.23 24.78 -5.14
N GLY A 294 7.95 24.88 -4.89
CA GLY A 294 7.43 25.25 -3.57
C GLY A 294 5.95 24.89 -3.42
N LYS A 295 5.18 25.79 -2.85
CA LYS A 295 3.77 25.62 -2.57
C LYS A 295 2.94 25.39 -3.83
N SER A 296 3.32 25.98 -4.98
CA SER A 296 2.66 25.80 -6.29
C SER A 296 2.58 24.34 -6.69
N VAL A 297 3.67 23.58 -6.56
CA VAL A 297 3.73 22.12 -6.80
C VAL A 297 2.71 21.38 -5.96
N LEU A 298 2.59 21.74 -4.69
CA LEU A 298 1.66 21.07 -3.77
C LEU A 298 0.21 21.34 -4.14
N LEU A 299 -0.14 22.60 -4.46
CA LEU A 299 -1.49 23.00 -4.86
C LEU A 299 -1.91 22.31 -6.16
N GLU A 300 -1.01 22.24 -7.14
CA GLU A 300 -1.26 21.53 -8.39
C GLU A 300 -1.46 20.03 -8.15
N PHE A 301 -0.64 19.42 -7.29
CA PHE A 301 -0.82 18.01 -6.91
C PHE A 301 -2.18 17.76 -6.23
N GLU A 302 -2.59 18.60 -5.26
CA GLU A 302 -3.89 18.45 -4.59
C GLU A 302 -5.03 18.56 -5.61
N LYS A 303 -5.02 19.60 -6.47
CA LYS A 303 -6.03 19.80 -7.51
C LYS A 303 -6.16 18.60 -8.45
N ASN A 304 -5.05 18.01 -8.88
CA ASN A 304 -5.03 16.94 -9.87
C ASN A 304 -5.30 15.54 -9.27
N SER A 305 -5.07 15.36 -7.96
CA SER A 305 -5.10 14.02 -7.32
C SER A 305 -6.32 13.79 -6.44
N GLN A 306 -6.87 14.81 -5.81
CA GLN A 306 -7.83 14.65 -4.71
C GLN A 306 -9.09 13.89 -5.13
N HIS A 307 -9.76 14.34 -6.17
CA HIS A 307 -10.99 13.70 -6.66
C HIS A 307 -10.71 12.30 -7.25
N LYS A 308 -9.61 12.13 -7.99
CA LYS A 308 -9.23 10.84 -8.58
C LYS A 308 -8.96 9.78 -7.52
N ASN A 309 -8.22 10.15 -6.47
CA ASN A 309 -7.91 9.27 -5.36
C ASN A 309 -9.17 8.87 -4.58
N TYR A 310 -10.08 9.84 -4.34
CA TYR A 310 -11.33 9.55 -3.66
C TYR A 310 -12.24 8.61 -4.47
N ILE A 311 -12.46 8.90 -5.75
CA ILE A 311 -13.27 8.05 -6.64
C ILE A 311 -12.69 6.64 -6.70
N PHE A 312 -11.38 6.50 -6.91
CA PHE A 312 -10.74 5.19 -6.97
C PHE A 312 -10.86 4.43 -5.64
N GLY A 313 -10.64 5.08 -4.51
CA GLY A 313 -10.79 4.47 -3.20
C GLY A 313 -12.24 4.07 -2.90
N ALA A 314 -13.21 4.90 -3.28
CA ALA A 314 -14.63 4.59 -3.17
C ALA A 314 -15.02 3.39 -4.03
N SER A 315 -14.48 3.27 -5.25
CA SER A 315 -14.72 2.10 -6.13
C SER A 315 -14.21 0.80 -5.53
N ILE A 316 -13.03 0.80 -4.87
CA ILE A 316 -12.53 -0.39 -4.16
C ILE A 316 -13.49 -0.81 -3.03
N ASN A 317 -14.00 0.16 -2.27
CA ASN A 317 -14.98 -0.14 -1.22
C ASN A 317 -16.29 -0.66 -1.80
N PHE A 318 -16.78 -0.07 -2.89
CA PHE A 318 -17.99 -0.51 -3.57
C PHE A 318 -17.88 -1.98 -4.01
N ILE A 319 -16.76 -2.38 -4.61
CA ILE A 319 -16.50 -3.78 -4.98
C ILE A 319 -16.60 -4.70 -3.75
N ASN A 320 -15.97 -4.32 -2.63
CA ASN A 320 -16.05 -5.10 -1.40
C ASN A 320 -17.50 -5.20 -0.86
N ASP A 321 -18.23 -4.09 -0.86
CA ASP A 321 -19.61 -4.04 -0.38
C ASP A 321 -20.53 -4.82 -1.33
N PHE A 322 -20.30 -4.78 -2.65
CA PHE A 322 -21.03 -5.59 -3.65
C PHE A 322 -20.91 -7.08 -3.35
N PHE A 323 -19.70 -7.61 -3.17
CA PHE A 323 -19.53 -9.04 -2.85
C PHE A 323 -20.09 -9.41 -1.47
N LYS A 324 -20.14 -8.48 -0.51
CA LYS A 324 -20.83 -8.70 0.77
C LYS A 324 -22.35 -8.86 0.60
N ILE A 325 -22.94 -8.04 -0.27
CA ILE A 325 -24.37 -8.10 -0.59
C ILE A 325 -24.66 -9.40 -1.35
N ASP A 326 -23.89 -9.71 -2.38
CA ASP A 326 -24.04 -10.92 -3.18
C ASP A 326 -23.97 -12.18 -2.32
N ASN A 327 -23.06 -12.24 -1.36
CA ASN A 327 -23.01 -13.34 -0.38
C ASN A 327 -24.30 -13.47 0.46
N LYS A 328 -24.98 -12.37 0.80
CA LYS A 328 -26.27 -12.41 1.50
C LYS A 328 -27.38 -12.99 0.61
N PHE A 329 -27.39 -12.65 -0.66
CA PHE A 329 -28.33 -13.13 -1.65
C PHE A 329 -27.93 -14.46 -2.30
N ARG A 330 -27.01 -15.19 -1.68
CA ARG A 330 -26.58 -16.53 -2.10
C ARG A 330 -25.90 -16.59 -3.47
N GLY A 331 -25.25 -15.52 -3.90
CA GLY A 331 -24.52 -15.45 -5.17
C GLY A 331 -25.40 -15.17 -6.38
N LYS A 332 -26.71 -14.91 -6.21
CA LYS A 332 -27.66 -14.68 -7.29
C LYS A 332 -27.49 -13.35 -8.04
N ILE A 333 -26.66 -12.44 -7.53
CA ILE A 333 -26.46 -11.11 -8.15
C ILE A 333 -25.22 -11.14 -9.07
N SER A 334 -24.26 -12.05 -8.82
CA SER A 334 -23.05 -12.19 -9.64
C SER A 334 -23.16 -13.27 -10.74
N GLU A 335 -24.25 -14.03 -10.75
CA GLU A 335 -24.63 -14.92 -11.86
C GLU A 335 -25.32 -14.12 -12.97
#